data_5c79488b612e34d5a3ad084b5b504a01
#
_entry.id   5c79488b612e34d5a3ad084b5b504a01
#
_cell.length_a   1.000
_cell.length_b   1.000
_cell.length_c   1.000
_cell.angle_alpha   90.00
_cell.angle_beta   90.00
_cell.angle_gamma   90.00
#
_symmetry.space_group_name_H-M   'P 1'
#
loop_
_entity.id
_entity.type
_entity.pdbx_description
1 polymer ?
#
loop_
_entity_poly.entity_id
_entity_poly.type
_entity_poly.pdbx_seq_one_letter_code
_entity_poly.pdbx_strand_id
1 'polypeptide(L)'
;MTTDPINEYLAAAKNAAVQSAAGAAALQAAVHHRWSVKTGADAGAEQLAGQVPTATTIAALRALAVPAVLPPDGRSAGAEQTVWQLQATLRGYKHEPDGDYHLVIADDQGNTMIAEIPDPAALAPGSFFVTEITGARQAFDKQFGLQMAAAAPVAAPLEAAPSEAEPPEAAPSELAAAPEFGFAALVPALIPANTPVTLRGLGFFDFAHGQDGVAPNAIELHPVISIEFGGQAPPASPA
;
A
#
# COMPACT_ATOMS: atom_id res chain seq x y z
N MET A 1 -1.01 26.03 -11.65
CA MET A 1 -0.84 24.62 -11.27
C MET A 1 -0.02 24.64 -10.00
N THR A 2 -0.68 24.50 -8.86
CA THR A 2 0.00 24.37 -7.56
C THR A 2 0.38 22.91 -7.45
N THR A 3 1.67 22.61 -7.50
CA THR A 3 2.21 21.29 -7.18
C THR A 3 1.83 20.97 -5.73
N ASP A 4 1.28 19.80 -5.50
CA ASP A 4 0.93 19.30 -4.17
C ASP A 4 2.22 19.17 -3.35
N PRO A 5 2.36 19.89 -2.21
CA PRO A 5 3.58 19.90 -1.41
C PRO A 5 4.00 18.49 -0.92
N ILE A 6 3.07 17.56 -0.84
CA ILE A 6 3.35 16.17 -0.44
C ILE A 6 3.98 15.40 -1.60
N ASN A 7 3.56 15.63 -2.83
CA ASN A 7 4.20 15.03 -4.00
C ASN A 7 5.63 15.52 -4.20
N GLU A 8 5.90 16.79 -3.92
CA GLU A 8 7.28 17.31 -3.90
C GLU A 8 8.11 16.68 -2.78
N TYR A 9 7.53 16.53 -1.58
CA TYR A 9 8.21 15.89 -0.46
C TYR A 9 8.53 14.41 -0.74
N LEU A 10 7.58 13.64 -1.29
CA LEU A 10 7.78 12.24 -1.67
C LEU A 10 8.83 12.08 -2.79
N ALA A 11 8.81 12.97 -3.79
CA ALA A 11 9.81 12.96 -4.85
C ALA A 11 11.20 13.30 -4.31
N ALA A 12 11.30 14.28 -3.42
CA ALA A 12 12.54 14.65 -2.75
C ALA A 12 13.03 13.54 -1.82
N ALA A 13 12.14 12.87 -1.07
CA ALA A 13 12.47 11.76 -0.21
C ALA A 13 12.96 10.53 -0.99
N LYS A 14 12.32 10.20 -2.12
CA LYS A 14 12.80 9.14 -3.03
C LYS A 14 14.21 9.42 -3.55
N ASN A 15 14.47 10.65 -3.99
CA ASN A 15 15.78 11.04 -4.47
C ASN A 15 16.85 11.08 -3.37
N ALA A 16 16.47 11.47 -2.15
CA ALA A 16 17.36 11.51 -0.99
C ALA A 16 17.64 10.14 -0.39
N ALA A 17 16.67 9.22 -0.41
CA ALA A 17 16.83 7.83 0.04
C ALA A 17 17.92 7.07 -0.73
N VAL A 18 18.11 7.44 -2.00
CA VAL A 18 19.18 6.88 -2.84
C VAL A 18 20.57 7.32 -2.37
N GLN A 19 20.68 8.40 -1.56
CA GLN A 19 21.96 9.04 -1.26
C GLN A 19 22.35 9.09 0.22
N SER A 20 21.44 8.77 1.17
CA SER A 20 21.75 8.85 2.61
C SER A 20 20.79 8.05 3.50
N ALA A 21 21.27 7.71 4.71
CA ALA A 21 20.43 7.10 5.75
C ALA A 21 19.23 7.99 6.16
N ALA A 22 19.38 9.30 6.11
CA ALA A 22 18.29 10.26 6.37
C ALA A 22 17.21 10.21 5.28
N GLY A 23 17.58 10.00 4.02
CA GLY A 23 16.66 9.83 2.92
C GLY A 23 15.89 8.49 3.01
N ALA A 24 16.55 7.42 3.43
CA ALA A 24 15.89 6.16 3.70
C ALA A 24 14.86 6.29 4.82
N ALA A 25 15.18 7.01 5.91
CA ALA A 25 14.24 7.28 7.01
C ALA A 25 13.05 8.13 6.55
N ALA A 26 13.27 9.13 5.69
CA ALA A 26 12.20 9.97 5.14
C ALA A 26 11.26 9.16 4.21
N LEU A 27 11.83 8.27 3.40
CA LEU A 27 11.03 7.36 2.58
C LEU A 27 10.21 6.40 3.44
N GLN A 28 10.82 5.83 4.49
CA GLN A 28 10.14 4.97 5.45
C GLN A 28 8.98 5.70 6.14
N ALA A 29 9.19 6.96 6.56
CA ALA A 29 8.14 7.79 7.15
C ALA A 29 7.00 8.08 6.16
N ALA A 30 7.32 8.29 4.88
CA ALA A 30 6.32 8.50 3.84
C ALA A 30 5.50 7.23 3.53
N VAL A 31 6.16 6.08 3.46
CA VAL A 31 5.52 4.77 3.27
C VAL A 31 4.60 4.43 4.45
N HIS A 32 5.02 4.77 5.67
CA HIS A 32 4.25 4.52 6.89
C HIS A 32 3.28 5.66 7.23
N HIS A 33 3.04 6.59 6.29
CA HIS A 33 2.07 7.66 6.52
C HIS A 33 0.68 7.09 6.80
N ARG A 34 0.05 7.53 7.91
CA ARG A 34 -1.23 7.02 8.40
C ARG A 34 -1.26 5.49 8.61
N TRP A 35 -0.14 4.90 9.01
CA TRP A 35 0.04 3.45 9.11
C TRP A 35 -0.98 2.76 10.01
N SER A 36 -1.34 3.40 11.14
CA SER A 36 -2.40 2.90 12.02
C SER A 36 -3.75 2.79 11.30
N VAL A 37 -4.06 3.74 10.43
CA VAL A 37 -5.30 3.75 9.64
C VAL A 37 -5.25 2.69 8.53
N LYS A 38 -4.14 2.61 7.80
CA LYS A 38 -3.89 1.61 6.74
C LYS A 38 -4.02 0.18 7.26
N THR A 39 -3.56 -0.07 8.46
CA THR A 39 -3.56 -1.40 9.07
C THR A 39 -4.75 -1.66 10.01
N GLY A 40 -5.66 -0.70 10.20
CA GLY A 40 -6.82 -0.85 11.08
C GLY A 40 -6.48 -0.96 12.56
N ALA A 41 -5.43 -0.23 13.00
CA ALA A 41 -5.00 -0.12 14.40
C ALA A 41 -5.37 1.23 15.02
N ASP A 42 -5.99 2.13 14.27
CA ASP A 42 -6.43 3.43 14.76
C ASP A 42 -7.64 3.32 15.70
N ALA A 43 -7.88 4.35 16.51
CA ALA A 43 -8.97 4.38 17.51
C ALA A 43 -10.38 4.22 16.91
N GLY A 44 -10.56 4.52 15.60
CA GLY A 44 -11.84 4.35 14.91
C GLY A 44 -12.06 2.93 14.38
N ALA A 45 -11.00 2.13 14.28
CA ALA A 45 -11.02 0.81 13.65
C ALA A 45 -11.86 -0.21 14.43
N GLU A 46 -11.89 -0.15 15.77
CA GLU A 46 -12.70 -1.02 16.61
C GLU A 46 -14.19 -0.96 16.26
N GLN A 47 -14.69 0.24 15.96
CA GLN A 47 -16.09 0.46 15.61
C GLN A 47 -16.46 -0.09 14.23
N LEU A 48 -15.44 -0.31 13.35
CA LEU A 48 -15.61 -0.89 12.02
C LEU A 48 -15.55 -2.41 12.07
N ALA A 49 -14.86 -2.97 13.05
CA ALA A 49 -14.79 -4.42 13.25
C ALA A 49 -16.21 -4.99 13.49
N GLY A 50 -16.59 -5.94 12.66
CA GLY A 50 -17.93 -6.54 12.71
C GLY A 50 -19.07 -5.74 12.08
N GLN A 51 -18.82 -4.57 11.49
CA GLN A 51 -19.83 -3.86 10.70
C GLN A 51 -20.29 -4.68 9.49
N VAL A 52 -21.59 -4.61 9.22
CA VAL A 52 -22.15 -5.12 7.97
C VAL A 52 -21.63 -4.25 6.81
N PRO A 53 -20.97 -4.84 5.81
CA PRO A 53 -20.44 -4.06 4.70
C PRO A 53 -21.52 -3.33 3.92
N THR A 54 -21.23 -2.10 3.54
CA THR A 54 -22.08 -1.30 2.65
C THR A 54 -21.73 -1.63 1.20
N ALA A 55 -22.71 -2.10 0.44
CA ALA A 55 -22.52 -2.35 -0.98
C ALA A 55 -22.28 -1.04 -1.73
N THR A 56 -21.29 -1.04 -2.65
CA THR A 56 -20.93 0.14 -3.44
C THR A 56 -20.36 -0.25 -4.81
N THR A 57 -19.99 0.74 -5.61
CA THR A 57 -19.31 0.59 -6.89
C THR A 57 -18.04 1.44 -6.94
N ILE A 58 -17.09 1.09 -7.81
CA ILE A 58 -15.91 1.92 -8.07
C ILE A 58 -16.33 3.33 -8.47
N ALA A 59 -17.31 3.46 -9.37
CA ALA A 59 -17.81 4.76 -9.80
C ALA A 59 -18.35 5.61 -8.64
N ALA A 60 -19.09 5.02 -7.72
CA ALA A 60 -19.62 5.71 -6.55
C ALA A 60 -18.51 6.19 -5.60
N LEU A 61 -17.52 5.35 -5.33
CA LEU A 61 -16.38 5.74 -4.49
C LEU A 61 -15.54 6.85 -5.13
N ARG A 62 -15.28 6.75 -6.43
CA ARG A 62 -14.53 7.77 -7.20
C ARG A 62 -15.23 9.13 -7.25
N ALA A 63 -16.55 9.17 -7.04
CA ALA A 63 -17.33 10.41 -7.01
C ALA A 63 -17.38 11.07 -5.63
N LEU A 64 -16.84 10.45 -4.59
CA LEU A 64 -16.82 11.02 -3.24
C LEU A 64 -15.93 12.28 -3.19
N ALA A 65 -16.35 13.26 -2.42
CA ALA A 65 -15.54 14.44 -2.16
C ALA A 65 -14.31 14.05 -1.32
N VAL A 66 -13.16 14.58 -1.69
CA VAL A 66 -11.94 14.44 -0.90
C VAL A 66 -12.11 15.22 0.40
N PRO A 67 -11.83 14.64 1.57
CA PRO A 67 -11.85 15.38 2.83
C PRO A 67 -10.89 16.56 2.82
N ALA A 68 -11.29 17.69 3.35
CA ALA A 68 -10.44 18.88 3.42
C ALA A 68 -9.22 18.68 4.31
N VAL A 69 -9.30 17.75 5.27
CA VAL A 69 -8.20 17.37 6.19
C VAL A 69 -8.21 15.86 6.35
N LEU A 70 -7.05 15.26 6.18
CA LEU A 70 -6.80 13.85 6.50
C LEU A 70 -6.09 13.79 7.85
N PRO A 71 -6.72 13.29 8.93
CA PRO A 71 -6.07 13.18 10.22
C PRO A 71 -4.87 12.21 10.15
N PRO A 72 -3.71 12.54 10.74
CA PRO A 72 -2.51 11.69 10.64
C PRO A 72 -2.70 10.32 11.32
N ASP A 73 -3.44 10.28 12.43
CA ASP A 73 -3.61 9.06 13.25
C ASP A 73 -5.08 8.65 13.40
N GLY A 74 -5.95 9.06 12.48
CA GLY A 74 -7.38 8.79 12.55
C GLY A 74 -8.05 8.78 11.21
N ARG A 75 -9.36 8.51 11.22
CA ARG A 75 -10.19 8.42 10.03
C ARG A 75 -10.99 9.70 9.82
N SER A 76 -11.04 10.16 8.57
CA SER A 76 -12.00 11.19 8.17
C SER A 76 -13.43 10.63 8.19
N ALA A 77 -14.41 11.52 8.37
CA ALA A 77 -15.82 11.11 8.40
C ALA A 77 -16.28 10.54 7.04
N GLY A 78 -17.28 9.70 7.08
CA GLY A 78 -17.91 9.12 5.90
C GLY A 78 -17.14 7.92 5.35
N ALA A 79 -16.47 8.08 4.21
CA ALA A 79 -15.87 6.96 3.49
C ALA A 79 -14.88 6.12 4.30
N GLU A 80 -14.05 6.76 5.12
CA GLU A 80 -13.06 6.05 5.93
C GLU A 80 -13.64 5.42 7.21
N GLN A 81 -14.89 5.74 7.55
CA GLN A 81 -15.63 5.14 8.66
C GLN A 81 -16.64 4.10 8.20
N THR A 82 -16.43 3.54 7.02
CA THR A 82 -17.33 2.58 6.39
C THR A 82 -16.55 1.37 5.90
N VAL A 83 -17.08 0.18 6.20
CA VAL A 83 -16.66 -1.06 5.56
C VAL A 83 -17.42 -1.18 4.24
N TRP A 84 -16.70 -1.14 3.15
CA TRP A 84 -17.27 -1.24 1.80
C TRP A 84 -17.21 -2.66 1.27
N GLN A 85 -18.20 -3.02 0.44
CA GLN A 85 -18.16 -4.21 -0.39
C GLN A 85 -18.43 -3.83 -1.83
N LEU A 86 -17.58 -4.28 -2.76
CA LEU A 86 -17.76 -4.05 -4.17
C LEU A 86 -17.34 -5.26 -5.01
N GLN A 87 -17.87 -5.32 -6.22
CA GLN A 87 -17.46 -6.24 -7.27
C GLN A 87 -16.63 -5.48 -8.30
N ALA A 88 -15.55 -6.11 -8.78
CA ALA A 88 -14.64 -5.52 -9.73
C ALA A 88 -13.95 -6.59 -10.58
N THR A 89 -13.18 -6.15 -11.55
CA THR A 89 -12.17 -6.97 -12.23
C THR A 89 -10.80 -6.56 -11.71
N LEU A 90 -10.05 -7.48 -11.12
CA LEU A 90 -8.63 -7.31 -10.83
C LEU A 90 -7.88 -7.24 -12.16
N ARG A 91 -7.26 -6.09 -12.47
CA ARG A 91 -6.52 -5.86 -13.72
C ARG A 91 -5.05 -6.17 -13.60
N GLY A 92 -4.50 -6.05 -12.41
CA GLY A 92 -3.12 -6.40 -12.12
C GLY A 92 -2.80 -6.18 -10.65
N TYR A 93 -1.64 -6.65 -10.25
CA TYR A 93 -1.15 -6.51 -8.88
C TYR A 93 0.38 -6.43 -8.86
N LYS A 94 0.92 -5.89 -7.80
CA LYS A 94 2.36 -5.91 -7.49
C LYS A 94 2.57 -6.04 -5.99
N HIS A 95 3.75 -6.51 -5.61
CA HIS A 95 4.21 -6.55 -4.23
C HIS A 95 5.00 -5.27 -3.96
N GLU A 96 4.56 -4.48 -2.99
CA GLU A 96 5.20 -3.22 -2.63
C GLU A 96 6.38 -3.44 -1.68
N PRO A 97 7.31 -2.47 -1.57
CA PRO A 97 8.46 -2.59 -0.67
C PRO A 97 8.12 -2.68 0.82
N ASP A 98 6.93 -2.21 1.23
CA ASP A 98 6.41 -2.34 2.60
C ASP A 98 5.77 -3.70 2.89
N GLY A 99 5.72 -4.56 1.88
CA GLY A 99 5.16 -5.89 1.97
C GLY A 99 3.70 -5.99 1.52
N ASP A 100 3.03 -4.90 1.24
CA ASP A 100 1.63 -4.88 0.85
C ASP A 100 1.42 -5.40 -0.58
N TYR A 101 0.27 -6.00 -0.86
CA TYR A 101 -0.16 -6.26 -2.22
C TYR A 101 -1.00 -5.09 -2.73
N HIS A 102 -0.45 -4.37 -3.68
CA HIS A 102 -1.13 -3.31 -4.42
C HIS A 102 -1.93 -3.93 -5.57
N LEU A 103 -3.24 -3.77 -5.54
CA LEU A 103 -4.18 -4.30 -6.51
C LEU A 103 -4.78 -3.17 -7.33
N VAL A 104 -4.70 -3.26 -8.65
CA VAL A 104 -5.45 -2.39 -9.56
C VAL A 104 -6.76 -3.07 -9.91
N ILE A 105 -7.87 -2.52 -9.44
CA ILE A 105 -9.22 -3.02 -9.72
C ILE A 105 -9.95 -2.06 -10.65
N ALA A 106 -10.86 -2.60 -11.48
CA ALA A 106 -11.63 -1.80 -12.44
C ALA A 106 -13.10 -2.24 -12.49
N ASP A 107 -13.98 -1.29 -12.81
CA ASP A 107 -15.35 -1.58 -13.21
C ASP A 107 -15.44 -1.97 -14.70
N ASP A 108 -16.65 -2.23 -15.19
CA ASP A 108 -16.94 -2.59 -16.57
C ASP A 108 -16.73 -1.43 -17.57
N GLN A 109 -16.68 -0.20 -17.08
CA GLN A 109 -16.39 1.00 -17.87
C GLN A 109 -14.88 1.31 -17.96
N GLY A 110 -14.05 0.53 -17.26
CA GLY A 110 -12.61 0.73 -17.21
C GLY A 110 -12.15 1.80 -16.22
N ASN A 111 -13.03 2.28 -15.34
CA ASN A 111 -12.60 3.13 -14.23
C ASN A 111 -11.80 2.29 -13.24
N THR A 112 -10.64 2.79 -12.84
CA THR A 112 -9.75 2.10 -11.92
C THR A 112 -9.79 2.69 -10.51
N MET A 113 -9.46 1.84 -9.53
CA MET A 113 -9.22 2.19 -8.13
C MET A 113 -8.18 1.24 -7.55
N ILE A 114 -7.45 1.69 -6.55
CA ILE A 114 -6.51 0.86 -5.81
C ILE A 114 -7.24 0.12 -4.69
N ALA A 115 -6.78 -1.10 -4.40
CA ALA A 115 -7.10 -1.84 -3.20
C ALA A 115 -5.80 -2.48 -2.67
N GLU A 116 -5.56 -2.42 -1.36
CA GLU A 116 -4.32 -2.93 -0.78
C GLU A 116 -4.58 -3.97 0.31
N ILE A 117 -3.84 -5.08 0.21
CA ILE A 117 -3.83 -6.13 1.24
C ILE A 117 -2.52 -6.00 2.01
N PRO A 118 -2.54 -5.47 3.24
CA PRO A 118 -1.33 -5.31 4.05
C PRO A 118 -0.60 -6.62 4.32
N ASP A 119 0.72 -6.52 4.54
CA ASP A 119 1.47 -7.65 5.05
C ASP A 119 1.10 -7.94 6.50
N PRO A 120 0.57 -9.14 6.83
CA PRO A 120 0.23 -9.48 8.21
C PRO A 120 1.40 -9.39 9.18
N ALA A 121 2.65 -9.54 8.70
CA ALA A 121 3.85 -9.42 9.52
C ALA A 121 4.22 -7.96 9.83
N ALA A 122 3.72 -7.00 9.06
CA ALA A 122 4.01 -5.58 9.20
C ALA A 122 2.86 -4.77 9.82
N LEU A 123 1.76 -5.40 10.22
CA LEU A 123 0.62 -4.69 10.80
C LEU A 123 1.02 -3.91 12.05
N ALA A 124 0.45 -2.72 12.20
CA ALA A 124 0.62 -1.94 13.42
C ALA A 124 0.08 -2.71 14.64
N PRO A 125 0.74 -2.64 15.79
CA PRO A 125 0.25 -3.28 17.01
C PRO A 125 -1.17 -2.83 17.35
N GLY A 126 -2.05 -3.78 17.70
CA GLY A 126 -3.43 -3.49 18.04
C GLY A 126 -4.39 -3.41 16.85
N SER A 127 -3.98 -3.83 15.66
CA SER A 127 -4.91 -3.95 14.52
C SER A 127 -6.12 -4.82 14.88
N PHE A 128 -7.30 -4.31 14.61
CA PHE A 128 -8.59 -5.01 14.84
C PHE A 128 -8.94 -5.98 13.71
N PHE A 129 -8.16 -6.00 12.62
CA PHE A 129 -8.44 -6.78 11.41
C PHE A 129 -7.35 -7.80 11.07
N VAL A 130 -6.52 -8.19 12.02
CA VAL A 130 -5.40 -9.14 11.80
C VAL A 130 -5.89 -10.44 11.15
N THR A 131 -6.97 -11.00 11.64
CA THR A 131 -7.55 -12.26 11.14
C THR A 131 -8.05 -12.10 9.70
N GLU A 132 -8.81 -11.05 9.45
CA GLU A 132 -9.41 -10.74 8.16
C GLU A 132 -8.35 -10.44 7.10
N ILE A 133 -7.37 -9.58 7.42
CA ILE A 133 -6.25 -9.25 6.52
C ILE A 133 -5.43 -10.52 6.21
N THR A 134 -5.14 -11.34 7.23
CA THR A 134 -4.43 -12.61 7.04
C THR A 134 -5.23 -13.55 6.11
N GLY A 135 -6.54 -13.63 6.30
CA GLY A 135 -7.42 -14.43 5.44
C GLY A 135 -7.46 -13.94 4.01
N ALA A 136 -7.55 -12.62 3.81
CA ALA A 136 -7.50 -12.00 2.49
C ALA A 136 -6.16 -12.28 1.79
N ARG A 137 -5.06 -12.15 2.52
CA ARG A 137 -3.70 -12.45 2.02
C ARG A 137 -3.58 -13.91 1.57
N GLN A 138 -4.01 -14.85 2.42
CA GLN A 138 -3.99 -16.28 2.10
C GLN A 138 -4.85 -16.63 0.89
N ALA A 139 -6.03 -16.02 0.75
CA ALA A 139 -6.88 -16.20 -0.41
C ALA A 139 -6.21 -15.72 -1.69
N PHE A 140 -5.53 -14.56 -1.62
CA PHE A 140 -4.77 -13.99 -2.73
C PHE A 140 -3.58 -14.87 -3.12
N ASP A 141 -2.77 -15.26 -2.15
CA ASP A 141 -1.61 -16.13 -2.35
C ASP A 141 -2.01 -17.46 -3.00
N LYS A 142 -3.09 -18.06 -2.51
CA LYS A 142 -3.63 -19.29 -3.08
C LYS A 142 -4.07 -19.13 -4.53
N GLN A 143 -4.73 -18.01 -4.87
CA GLN A 143 -5.22 -17.75 -6.22
C GLN A 143 -4.10 -17.61 -7.23
N PHE A 144 -3.00 -16.94 -6.84
CA PHE A 144 -1.89 -16.65 -7.74
C PHE A 144 -0.67 -17.56 -7.53
N GLY A 145 -0.78 -18.59 -6.70
CA GLY A 145 0.31 -19.54 -6.45
C GLY A 145 1.51 -18.89 -5.75
N LEU A 146 1.29 -17.78 -5.02
CA LEU A 146 2.33 -17.10 -4.28
C LEU A 146 2.58 -17.90 -2.99
N GLN A 147 3.83 -18.28 -2.75
CA GLN A 147 4.21 -18.85 -1.47
C GLN A 147 4.48 -17.70 -0.51
N MET A 148 3.80 -17.69 0.63
CA MET A 148 4.24 -16.84 1.73
C MET A 148 5.71 -17.15 1.98
N ALA A 149 6.59 -16.16 1.77
CA ALA A 149 7.95 -16.28 2.25
C ALA A 149 7.84 -16.55 3.77
N ALA A 150 8.21 -17.75 4.19
CA ALA A 150 8.33 -18.05 5.61
C ALA A 150 9.16 -16.92 6.20
N ALA A 151 8.62 -16.21 7.20
CA ALA A 151 9.36 -15.14 7.86
C ALA A 151 10.75 -15.67 8.18
N ALA A 152 11.76 -15.13 7.52
CA ALA A 152 13.12 -15.47 7.83
C ALA A 152 13.30 -15.19 9.33
N PRO A 153 13.84 -16.11 10.13
CA PRO A 153 14.03 -15.85 11.54
C PRO A 153 14.83 -14.55 11.64
N VAL A 154 14.28 -13.58 12.37
CA VAL A 154 14.97 -12.33 12.67
C VAL A 154 16.33 -12.71 13.19
N ALA A 155 17.38 -12.41 12.42
CA ALA A 155 18.74 -12.68 12.86
C ALA A 155 18.93 -11.95 14.18
N ALA A 156 19.32 -12.72 15.21
CA ALA A 156 19.65 -12.16 16.52
C ALA A 156 20.63 -11.00 16.34
N PRO A 157 20.55 -9.95 17.17
CA PRO A 157 21.46 -8.82 17.07
C PRO A 157 22.91 -9.35 17.08
N LEU A 158 23.67 -8.99 16.07
CA LEU A 158 25.10 -9.25 16.03
C LEU A 158 25.70 -8.55 17.26
N GLU A 159 26.22 -9.30 18.21
CA GLU A 159 26.98 -8.72 19.32
C GLU A 159 28.10 -7.83 18.76
N ALA A 160 28.15 -6.62 19.27
CA ALA A 160 29.16 -5.63 18.89
C ALA A 160 30.57 -6.19 19.15
N ALA A 161 31.32 -6.39 18.10
CA ALA A 161 32.75 -6.64 18.22
C ALA A 161 33.47 -5.38 18.71
N PRO A 162 34.49 -5.49 19.54
CA PRO A 162 35.18 -4.34 20.10
C PRO A 162 35.95 -3.57 19.02
N SER A 163 35.78 -2.27 19.09
CA SER A 163 36.52 -1.26 18.32
C SER A 163 37.97 -1.23 18.81
N GLU A 164 38.93 -1.53 17.92
CA GLU A 164 40.28 -0.94 17.93
C GLU A 164 40.99 -1.32 16.62
N ALA A 165 41.07 -0.37 15.68
CA ALA A 165 42.21 -0.24 14.76
C ALA A 165 42.19 1.15 14.11
N GLU A 166 43.25 1.90 14.24
CA GLU A 166 43.52 3.20 13.65
C GLU A 166 43.49 3.14 12.10
N PRO A 167 43.12 4.24 11.42
CA PRO A 167 43.09 4.28 9.96
C PRO A 167 44.48 4.50 9.38
N PRO A 168 44.85 3.81 8.29
CA PRO A 168 46.07 4.16 7.55
C PRO A 168 45.81 5.38 6.64
N GLU A 169 46.88 6.17 6.54
CA GLU A 169 47.08 7.42 5.83
C GLU A 169 46.76 7.31 4.31
N ALA A 170 46.22 8.40 3.79
CA ALA A 170 45.69 8.54 2.45
C ALA A 170 46.74 8.45 1.33
N ALA A 171 46.43 7.74 0.26
CA ALA A 171 47.07 7.90 -1.05
C ALA A 171 46.04 8.35 -2.10
N PRO A 172 46.44 9.11 -3.15
CA PRO A 172 45.54 9.94 -3.94
C PRO A 172 44.73 9.15 -4.96
N SER A 173 43.53 9.66 -5.13
CA SER A 173 42.46 9.18 -5.99
C SER A 173 42.79 9.13 -7.48
N GLU A 174 42.51 7.98 -8.08
CA GLU A 174 42.24 7.89 -9.50
C GLU A 174 40.71 7.72 -9.65
N LEU A 175 40.07 8.70 -10.28
CA LEU A 175 38.63 8.80 -10.46
C LEU A 175 38.20 7.81 -11.54
N ALA A 176 37.99 6.54 -11.18
CA ALA A 176 37.33 5.59 -12.02
C ALA A 176 35.83 5.87 -12.03
N ALA A 177 35.29 6.19 -13.21
CA ALA A 177 33.84 6.39 -13.42
C ALA A 177 33.07 5.18 -12.86
N ALA A 178 32.20 5.45 -11.90
CA ALA A 178 31.26 4.45 -11.39
C ALA A 178 30.32 4.01 -12.53
N PRO A 179 30.02 2.71 -12.67
CA PRO A 179 29.02 2.28 -13.60
C PRO A 179 27.68 2.90 -13.24
N GLU A 180 27.02 3.53 -14.19
CA GLU A 180 25.64 3.99 -14.07
C GLU A 180 24.73 2.74 -13.89
N PHE A 181 24.53 2.32 -12.67
CA PHE A 181 23.46 1.40 -12.34
C PHE A 181 22.15 2.18 -12.45
N GLY A 182 21.45 1.99 -13.56
CA GLY A 182 20.12 2.52 -13.77
C GLY A 182 19.16 1.99 -12.69
N PHE A 183 18.80 2.83 -11.73
CA PHE A 183 17.85 2.57 -10.65
C PHE A 183 16.38 2.46 -11.13
N ALA A 184 16.12 2.38 -12.43
CA ALA A 184 14.80 2.12 -12.99
C ALA A 184 14.24 0.71 -12.64
N ALA A 185 15.03 -0.15 -11.98
CA ALA A 185 14.70 -1.56 -11.75
C ALA A 185 14.10 -1.88 -10.37
N LEU A 186 13.76 -0.89 -9.53
CA LEU A 186 13.30 -1.14 -8.16
C LEU A 186 11.80 -0.90 -7.92
N VAL A 187 11.04 -0.46 -8.91
CA VAL A 187 9.57 -0.45 -8.78
C VAL A 187 9.07 -1.78 -9.36
N PRO A 188 8.48 -2.66 -8.56
CA PRO A 188 7.94 -3.91 -9.06
C PRO A 188 6.96 -3.63 -10.20
N ALA A 189 7.14 -4.27 -11.34
CA ALA A 189 6.21 -4.16 -12.45
C ALA A 189 4.86 -4.76 -12.05
N LEU A 190 3.78 -4.13 -12.50
CA LEU A 190 2.44 -4.66 -12.32
C LEU A 190 2.32 -6.00 -13.05
N ILE A 191 1.96 -7.06 -12.33
CA ILE A 191 1.67 -8.38 -12.88
C ILE A 191 0.24 -8.35 -13.41
N PRO A 192 0.01 -8.52 -14.73
CA PRO A 192 -1.32 -8.46 -15.30
C PRO A 192 -2.22 -9.57 -14.74
N ALA A 193 -3.47 -9.21 -14.46
CA ALA A 193 -4.55 -10.13 -14.13
C ALA A 193 -5.82 -9.72 -14.87
N ASN A 194 -6.77 -10.60 -14.97
CA ASN A 194 -8.09 -10.28 -15.51
C ASN A 194 -9.11 -11.20 -14.84
N THR A 195 -9.27 -11.01 -13.53
CA THR A 195 -10.00 -11.94 -12.67
C THR A 195 -11.14 -11.20 -11.97
N PRO A 196 -12.41 -11.66 -12.10
CA PRO A 196 -13.52 -11.12 -11.32
C PRO A 196 -13.26 -11.33 -9.83
N VAL A 197 -13.51 -10.30 -9.03
CA VAL A 197 -13.32 -10.31 -7.58
C VAL A 197 -14.49 -9.63 -6.87
N THR A 198 -14.79 -10.12 -5.68
CA THR A 198 -15.58 -9.40 -4.68
C THR A 198 -14.66 -9.03 -3.54
N LEU A 199 -14.58 -7.74 -3.24
CA LEU A 199 -13.70 -7.18 -2.22
C LEU A 199 -14.52 -6.60 -1.07
N ARG A 200 -14.02 -6.77 0.16
CA ARG A 200 -14.43 -5.99 1.32
C ARG A 200 -13.20 -5.28 1.87
N GLY A 201 -13.35 -4.03 2.20
CA GLY A 201 -12.26 -3.25 2.75
C GLY A 201 -12.73 -1.95 3.38
N LEU A 202 -11.85 -1.28 4.07
CA LEU A 202 -12.11 0.01 4.66
C LEU A 202 -11.77 1.09 3.64
N GLY A 203 -12.63 2.12 3.55
CA GLY A 203 -12.28 3.28 2.73
C GLY A 203 -11.07 4.00 3.31
N PHE A 204 -10.21 4.49 2.43
CA PHE A 204 -9.02 5.24 2.78
C PHE A 204 -8.73 6.27 1.70
N PHE A 205 -8.45 7.51 2.07
CA PHE A 205 -7.94 8.51 1.14
C PHE A 205 -6.43 8.59 1.28
N ASP A 206 -5.72 8.22 0.23
CA ASP A 206 -4.27 8.35 0.17
C ASP A 206 -3.87 9.60 -0.64
N PHE A 207 -2.58 9.82 -0.77
CA PHE A 207 -2.02 10.87 -1.62
C PHE A 207 -1.72 10.30 -3.00
N ALA A 208 -2.14 11.01 -4.05
CA ALA A 208 -1.79 10.63 -5.41
C ALA A 208 -0.30 10.89 -5.66
N HIS A 209 0.50 9.83 -5.76
CA HIS A 209 1.94 9.92 -6.00
C HIS A 209 2.40 9.12 -7.22
N GLY A 210 1.52 8.99 -8.23
CA GLY A 210 1.83 8.32 -9.50
C GLY A 210 1.72 6.81 -9.46
N GLN A 211 0.93 6.26 -8.54
CA GLN A 211 0.62 4.82 -8.49
C GLN A 211 -0.24 4.40 -9.68
N ASP A 212 -0.06 3.12 -10.09
CA ASP A 212 -0.92 2.51 -11.08
C ASP A 212 -2.34 2.34 -10.54
N GLY A 213 -3.34 2.73 -11.32
CA GLY A 213 -4.74 2.48 -11.02
C GLY A 213 -5.40 3.46 -10.06
N VAL A 214 -4.71 4.52 -9.61
CA VAL A 214 -5.23 5.49 -8.64
C VAL A 214 -6.56 6.13 -9.12
N ALA A 215 -7.52 6.24 -8.22
CA ALA A 215 -8.76 6.98 -8.46
C ALA A 215 -8.50 8.50 -8.51
N PRO A 216 -9.29 9.31 -9.25
CA PRO A 216 -9.08 10.75 -9.35
C PRO A 216 -9.13 11.50 -8.01
N ASN A 217 -9.86 10.97 -7.04
CA ASN A 217 -9.98 11.49 -5.68
C ASN A 217 -9.07 10.75 -4.68
N ALA A 218 -8.18 9.88 -5.17
CA ALA A 218 -7.27 9.05 -4.38
C ALA A 218 -7.94 8.19 -3.30
N ILE A 219 -9.22 7.85 -3.46
CA ILE A 219 -9.91 6.86 -2.62
C ILE A 219 -9.41 5.46 -2.99
N GLU A 220 -9.20 4.63 -2.00
CA GLU A 220 -8.84 3.22 -2.14
C GLU A 220 -9.51 2.36 -1.06
N LEU A 221 -9.42 1.04 -1.16
CA LEU A 221 -9.73 0.13 -0.06
C LEU A 221 -8.44 -0.26 0.65
N HIS A 222 -8.23 0.27 1.85
CA HIS A 222 -7.07 -0.01 2.67
C HIS A 222 -7.43 0.00 4.18
N PRO A 223 -7.33 -1.14 4.86
CA PRO A 223 -6.98 -2.48 4.36
C PRO A 223 -8.14 -3.18 3.62
N VAL A 224 -7.78 -4.04 2.69
CA VAL A 224 -8.69 -5.10 2.23
C VAL A 224 -8.77 -6.17 3.30
N ILE A 225 -9.99 -6.48 3.72
CA ILE A 225 -10.28 -7.44 4.80
C ILE A 225 -10.94 -8.74 4.30
N SER A 226 -11.31 -8.79 3.02
CA SER A 226 -11.76 -10.01 2.35
C SER A 226 -11.62 -9.86 0.84
N ILE A 227 -11.21 -10.92 0.17
CA ILE A 227 -11.20 -11.05 -1.27
C ILE A 227 -11.72 -12.43 -1.68
N GLU A 228 -12.68 -12.44 -2.60
CA GLU A 228 -13.24 -13.66 -3.18
C GLU A 228 -13.06 -13.61 -4.69
N PHE A 229 -12.62 -14.72 -5.29
CA PHE A 229 -12.36 -14.85 -6.71
C PHE A 229 -13.45 -15.65 -7.42
N GLY A 230 -13.76 -15.29 -8.67
CA GLY A 230 -14.70 -16.04 -9.50
C GLY A 230 -16.18 -15.67 -9.29
N GLY A 231 -16.47 -14.55 -8.67
CA GLY A 231 -17.81 -13.97 -8.60
C GLY A 231 -18.33 -13.55 -9.99
N GLN A 232 -19.63 -13.33 -10.11
CA GLN A 232 -20.23 -12.77 -11.33
C GLN A 232 -19.62 -11.38 -11.58
N ALA A 233 -19.32 -11.07 -12.84
CA ALA A 233 -18.88 -9.72 -13.20
C ALA A 233 -19.85 -8.67 -12.63
N PRO A 234 -19.36 -7.49 -12.21
CA PRO A 234 -20.22 -6.44 -11.66
C PRO A 234 -21.39 -6.17 -12.61
N PRO A 235 -22.62 -5.97 -12.08
CA PRO A 235 -23.75 -5.61 -12.93
C PRO A 235 -23.42 -4.31 -13.67
N ALA A 236 -23.72 -4.28 -14.97
CA ALA A 236 -23.57 -3.09 -15.77
C ALA A 236 -24.33 -1.93 -15.10
N SER A 237 -23.65 -0.80 -14.94
CA SER A 237 -24.29 0.41 -14.39
C SER A 237 -25.51 0.75 -15.27
N PRO A 238 -26.66 1.11 -14.68
CA PRO A 238 -27.79 1.58 -15.47
C PRO A 238 -27.37 2.84 -16.24
N ALA A 239 -27.75 2.86 -17.53
CA ALA A 239 -27.47 3.96 -18.47
C ALA A 239 -28.15 5.27 -18.06
#